data_1e936532d4e259b6ffd4182e857218f3
#
_entry.id   1e936532d4e259b6ffd4182e857218f3
#
_cell.length_a   1.000
_cell.length_b   1.000
_cell.length_c   1.000
_cell.angle_alpha   90.00
_cell.angle_beta   90.00
_cell.angle_gamma   90.00
#
_symmetry.space_group_name_H-M   'P 1'
#
loop_
_entity.id
_entity.type
_entity.pdbx_description
1 polymer ?
#
loop_
_entity_poly.entity_id
_entity_poly.type
_entity_poly.pdbx_seq_one_letter_code
_entity_poly.pdbx_strand_id
1 'polypeptide(L)'
;MTAHLKQQPPTSAPASLPRRSRAARLRRVVLRSLGGLLVLLLAAFAVGWAVTPGVGDAEQRVAARLAAFGGTPSTGQVPERVAAALLATEDSRFGSHPGIDWRGALRAPLGVVVGRDLGGSTIQQQLARVLYEDGAIDPGARARSVVLAVKLDRAWRDEQLLRMYLDAVYFGHGFYGVQAAAEGYFGLPPAELGWAQATVLVGLVQAPSAYDPLAHPELAAARQAHVLDRLVDVGTLTRADAGAIAAEPWHLTAG
;
A
#
# COMPACT_ATOMS: atom_id res chain seq x y z
N MET A 1 -21.85 -15.12 97.87
CA MET A 1 -21.91 -16.06 96.73
C MET A 1 -21.78 -15.24 95.50
N THR A 2 -20.58 -15.07 94.98
CA THR A 2 -20.28 -14.23 93.80
C THR A 2 -19.92 -15.16 92.64
N ALA A 3 -20.78 -15.16 91.62
CA ALA A 3 -20.67 -15.98 90.39
C ALA A 3 -19.73 -15.28 89.41
N HIS A 4 -18.57 -15.90 89.12
CA HIS A 4 -17.67 -15.51 88.07
C HIS A 4 -18.23 -15.90 86.68
N LEU A 5 -18.60 -14.92 85.90
CA LEU A 5 -18.90 -15.10 84.48
C LEU A 5 -17.55 -15.21 83.69
N LYS A 6 -17.29 -16.40 83.13
CA LYS A 6 -16.19 -16.64 82.19
C LYS A 6 -16.53 -15.95 80.86
N GLN A 7 -15.80 -14.91 80.51
CA GLN A 7 -15.82 -14.34 79.13
C GLN A 7 -15.14 -15.30 78.17
N GLN A 8 -15.83 -15.73 77.13
CA GLN A 8 -15.26 -16.46 76.00
C GLN A 8 -14.49 -15.45 75.08
N PRO A 9 -13.31 -15.84 74.55
CA PRO A 9 -12.60 -14.99 73.61
C PRO A 9 -13.36 -14.89 72.29
N PRO A 10 -13.24 -13.75 71.56
CA PRO A 10 -13.92 -13.56 70.27
C PRO A 10 -13.35 -14.52 69.24
N THR A 11 -14.23 -15.30 68.61
CA THR A 11 -13.93 -16.12 67.43
C THR A 11 -13.48 -15.23 66.29
N SER A 12 -12.20 -15.32 65.90
CA SER A 12 -11.69 -14.64 64.74
C SER A 12 -12.35 -15.19 63.46
N ALA A 13 -13.07 -14.33 62.74
CA ALA A 13 -13.67 -14.67 61.45
C ALA A 13 -12.53 -15.00 60.41
N PRO A 14 -12.71 -16.02 59.58
CA PRO A 14 -11.69 -16.36 58.57
C PRO A 14 -11.52 -15.22 57.57
N ALA A 15 -10.26 -14.80 57.36
CA ALA A 15 -9.90 -13.78 56.39
C ALA A 15 -10.41 -14.17 55.01
N SER A 16 -11.34 -13.41 54.45
CA SER A 16 -11.87 -13.62 53.12
C SER A 16 -10.76 -13.33 52.07
N LEU A 17 -10.30 -14.36 51.39
CA LEU A 17 -9.35 -14.23 50.28
C LEU A 17 -9.91 -13.25 49.21
N PRO A 18 -9.11 -12.30 48.71
CA PRO A 18 -9.61 -11.30 47.78
C PRO A 18 -10.14 -11.99 46.50
N ARG A 19 -11.45 -11.89 46.25
CA ARG A 19 -12.07 -12.33 45.01
C ARG A 19 -11.43 -11.53 43.85
N ARG A 20 -10.53 -12.16 43.09
CA ARG A 20 -9.99 -11.58 41.87
C ARG A 20 -11.15 -11.12 41.00
N SER A 21 -11.28 -9.81 40.79
CA SER A 21 -12.42 -9.20 40.09
C SER A 21 -12.60 -9.83 38.71
N ARG A 22 -13.86 -9.96 38.24
CA ARG A 22 -14.19 -10.47 36.88
C ARG A 22 -13.39 -9.72 35.81
N ALA A 23 -13.16 -8.42 35.99
CA ALA A 23 -12.34 -7.57 35.12
C ALA A 23 -10.88 -8.04 35.02
N ALA A 24 -10.25 -8.47 36.13
CA ALA A 24 -8.87 -8.98 36.11
C ALA A 24 -8.74 -10.35 35.42
N ARG A 25 -9.80 -11.17 35.43
CA ARG A 25 -9.84 -12.42 34.67
C ARG A 25 -10.02 -12.12 33.17
N LEU A 26 -10.97 -11.26 32.80
CA LEU A 26 -11.21 -10.86 31.43
C LEU A 26 -9.95 -10.24 30.79
N ARG A 27 -9.31 -9.29 31.46
CA ARG A 27 -8.05 -8.68 31.01
C ARG A 27 -6.96 -9.74 30.73
N ARG A 28 -6.82 -10.74 31.62
CA ARG A 28 -5.84 -11.83 31.40
C ARG A 28 -6.18 -12.72 30.22
N VAL A 29 -7.47 -13.04 30.01
CA VAL A 29 -7.93 -13.80 28.87
C VAL A 29 -7.64 -13.03 27.59
N VAL A 30 -8.02 -11.75 27.51
CA VAL A 30 -7.78 -10.88 26.35
C VAL A 30 -6.27 -10.78 26.06
N LEU A 31 -5.42 -10.52 27.06
CA LEU A 31 -3.97 -10.43 26.87
C LEU A 31 -3.36 -11.76 26.38
N ARG A 32 -3.84 -12.91 26.90
CA ARG A 32 -3.38 -14.23 26.43
C ARG A 32 -3.82 -14.52 25.00
N SER A 33 -5.06 -14.15 24.66
CA SER A 33 -5.59 -14.30 23.28
C SER A 33 -4.82 -13.43 22.30
N LEU A 34 -4.56 -12.16 22.64
CA LEU A 34 -3.74 -11.26 21.83
C LEU A 34 -2.29 -11.77 21.70
N GLY A 35 -1.69 -12.27 22.78
CA GLY A 35 -0.36 -12.89 22.74
C GLY A 35 -0.32 -14.13 21.85
N GLY A 36 -1.31 -15.02 21.98
CA GLY A 36 -1.46 -16.19 21.11
C GLY A 36 -1.62 -15.83 19.63
N LEU A 37 -2.46 -14.84 19.34
CA LEU A 37 -2.64 -14.34 17.98
C LEU A 37 -1.34 -13.76 17.42
N LEU A 38 -0.62 -12.98 18.20
CA LEU A 38 0.69 -12.43 17.77
C LEU A 38 1.69 -13.54 17.44
N VAL A 39 1.78 -14.56 18.28
CA VAL A 39 2.66 -15.72 18.02
C VAL A 39 2.26 -16.44 16.74
N LEU A 40 0.97 -16.64 16.50
CA LEU A 40 0.48 -17.25 15.25
C LEU A 40 0.82 -16.41 14.02
N LEU A 41 0.66 -15.08 14.09
CA LEU A 41 1.01 -14.17 12.99
C LEU A 41 2.51 -14.17 12.72
N LEU A 42 3.35 -14.17 13.75
CA LEU A 42 4.80 -14.27 13.61
C LEU A 42 5.23 -15.61 13.01
N ALA A 43 4.61 -16.72 13.44
CA ALA A 43 4.86 -18.03 12.88
C ALA A 43 4.44 -18.11 11.40
N ALA A 44 3.25 -17.59 11.07
CA ALA A 44 2.78 -17.52 9.68
C ALA A 44 3.71 -16.66 8.81
N PHE A 45 4.19 -15.52 9.33
CA PHE A 45 5.16 -14.69 8.63
C PHE A 45 6.50 -15.41 8.43
N ALA A 46 7.00 -16.13 9.44
CA ALA A 46 8.24 -16.90 9.34
C ALA A 46 8.13 -18.04 8.31
N VAL A 47 7.00 -18.76 8.29
CA VAL A 47 6.72 -19.76 7.26
C VAL A 47 6.65 -19.10 5.88
N GLY A 48 5.90 -18.01 5.74
CA GLY A 48 5.83 -17.22 4.51
C GLY A 48 7.22 -16.78 4.03
N TRP A 49 8.07 -16.33 4.95
CA TRP A 49 9.46 -15.95 4.65
C TRP A 49 10.28 -17.13 4.09
N ALA A 50 10.10 -18.32 4.66
CA ALA A 50 10.83 -19.50 4.23
C ALA A 50 10.36 -20.05 2.88
N VAL A 51 9.04 -19.96 2.57
CA VAL A 51 8.46 -20.54 1.36
C VAL A 51 8.38 -19.58 0.17
N THR A 52 8.43 -18.27 0.40
CA THR A 52 8.45 -17.29 -0.71
C THR A 52 9.86 -17.17 -1.30
N PRO A 53 9.99 -16.92 -2.61
CA PRO A 53 11.29 -16.84 -3.27
C PRO A 53 12.14 -15.68 -2.74
N GLY A 54 13.45 -15.70 -3.04
CA GLY A 54 14.32 -14.53 -2.93
C GLY A 54 13.90 -13.45 -3.94
N VAL A 55 14.28 -12.20 -3.67
CA VAL A 55 13.90 -11.05 -4.51
C VAL A 55 15.10 -10.38 -5.18
N GLY A 56 16.27 -11.00 -5.15
CA GLY A 56 17.49 -10.47 -5.79
C GLY A 56 17.43 -10.45 -7.32
N ASP A 57 16.47 -11.15 -7.92
CA ASP A 57 16.21 -11.23 -9.35
C ASP A 57 15.13 -10.22 -9.83
N ALA A 58 14.69 -9.29 -8.98
CA ALA A 58 13.57 -8.39 -9.31
C ALA A 58 13.82 -7.56 -10.57
N GLU A 59 15.01 -6.98 -10.74
CA GLU A 59 15.36 -6.23 -11.96
C GLU A 59 15.32 -7.10 -13.21
N GLN A 60 15.81 -8.35 -13.14
CA GLN A 60 15.76 -9.28 -14.26
C GLN A 60 14.31 -9.66 -14.62
N ARG A 61 13.43 -9.79 -13.63
CA ARG A 61 11.99 -10.03 -13.86
C ARG A 61 11.33 -8.84 -14.53
N VAL A 62 11.64 -7.61 -14.11
CA VAL A 62 11.17 -6.39 -14.78
C VAL A 62 11.65 -6.37 -16.23
N ALA A 63 12.94 -6.61 -16.48
CA ALA A 63 13.50 -6.64 -17.83
C ALA A 63 12.84 -7.71 -18.71
N ALA A 64 12.64 -8.92 -18.19
CA ALA A 64 11.96 -10.00 -18.92
C ALA A 64 10.51 -9.66 -19.23
N ARG A 65 9.79 -9.03 -18.27
CA ARG A 65 8.42 -8.58 -18.47
C ARG A 65 8.33 -7.53 -19.57
N LEU A 66 9.17 -6.49 -19.52
CA LEU A 66 9.20 -5.44 -20.56
C LEU A 66 9.55 -6.01 -21.93
N ALA A 67 10.58 -6.88 -22.02
CA ALA A 67 10.99 -7.51 -23.26
C ALA A 67 9.86 -8.31 -23.93
N ALA A 68 8.98 -8.93 -23.14
CA ALA A 68 7.81 -9.65 -23.66
C ALA A 68 6.83 -8.72 -24.42
N PHE A 69 6.90 -7.40 -24.18
CA PHE A 69 6.08 -6.38 -24.83
C PHE A 69 6.91 -5.38 -25.66
N GLY A 70 8.16 -5.74 -26.01
CA GLY A 70 9.03 -4.93 -26.85
C GLY A 70 9.67 -3.73 -26.14
N GLY A 71 9.53 -3.63 -24.83
CA GLY A 71 10.10 -2.55 -24.02
C GLY A 71 11.48 -2.89 -23.43
N THR A 72 12.14 -1.88 -22.90
CA THR A 72 13.42 -1.99 -22.17
C THR A 72 13.32 -1.26 -20.83
N PRO A 73 14.01 -1.71 -19.77
CA PRO A 73 14.02 -1.00 -18.49
C PRO A 73 14.56 0.43 -18.62
N SER A 74 13.96 1.33 -17.85
CA SER A 74 14.41 2.72 -17.75
C SER A 74 15.81 2.79 -17.12
N THR A 75 16.72 3.54 -17.75
CA THR A 75 18.08 3.74 -17.25
C THR A 75 18.30 5.12 -16.60
N GLY A 76 17.33 6.02 -16.76
CA GLY A 76 17.37 7.39 -16.25
C GLY A 76 16.91 7.54 -14.81
N GLN A 77 16.83 8.78 -14.37
CA GLN A 77 16.17 9.13 -13.11
C GLN A 77 14.66 8.86 -13.18
N VAL A 78 14.07 8.55 -12.04
CA VAL A 78 12.60 8.42 -11.94
C VAL A 78 11.96 9.77 -12.26
N PRO A 79 10.98 9.84 -13.19
CA PRO A 79 10.34 11.11 -13.55
C PRO A 79 9.67 11.75 -12.34
N GLU A 80 10.12 12.95 -11.95
CA GLU A 80 9.76 13.58 -10.68
C GLU A 80 8.25 13.74 -10.49
N ARG A 81 7.54 14.29 -11.50
CA ARG A 81 6.09 14.53 -11.41
C ARG A 81 5.29 13.24 -11.37
N VAL A 82 5.71 12.24 -12.14
CA VAL A 82 5.08 10.91 -12.12
C VAL A 82 5.30 10.24 -10.76
N ALA A 83 6.53 10.30 -10.23
CA ALA A 83 6.85 9.76 -8.92
C ALA A 83 6.03 10.45 -7.81
N ALA A 84 5.99 11.79 -7.80
CA ALA A 84 5.23 12.55 -6.82
C ALA A 84 3.73 12.22 -6.86
N ALA A 85 3.14 12.17 -8.05
CA ALA A 85 1.74 11.82 -8.23
C ALA A 85 1.45 10.37 -7.79
N LEU A 86 2.32 9.42 -8.16
CA LEU A 86 2.20 8.02 -7.79
C LEU A 86 2.27 7.84 -6.27
N LEU A 87 3.28 8.41 -5.64
CA LEU A 87 3.47 8.30 -4.20
C LEU A 87 2.33 8.97 -3.42
N ALA A 88 1.88 10.15 -3.83
CA ALA A 88 0.74 10.82 -3.20
C ALA A 88 -0.53 9.95 -3.26
N THR A 89 -0.75 9.23 -4.35
CA THR A 89 -1.98 8.49 -4.62
C THR A 89 -1.94 7.08 -4.03
N GLU A 90 -0.89 6.33 -4.29
CA GLU A 90 -0.80 4.91 -3.98
C GLU A 90 -0.11 4.63 -2.63
N ASP A 91 0.91 5.43 -2.27
CA ASP A 91 1.71 5.18 -1.08
C ASP A 91 2.38 6.44 -0.53
N SER A 92 1.58 7.32 0.05
CA SER A 92 2.06 8.62 0.55
C SER A 92 3.09 8.54 1.70
N ARG A 93 3.38 7.34 2.19
CA ARG A 93 4.39 7.08 3.22
C ARG A 93 5.49 6.14 2.73
N PHE A 94 5.63 5.99 1.48
CA PHE A 94 6.73 5.24 0.84
C PHE A 94 8.05 5.49 1.53
N GLY A 95 9.02 5.08 1.71
CA GLY A 95 10.26 5.39 2.44
C GLY A 95 10.15 5.55 3.97
N SER A 96 8.94 5.44 4.55
CA SER A 96 8.73 5.54 6.00
C SER A 96 8.20 4.26 6.65
N HIS A 97 8.06 3.19 5.87
CA HIS A 97 7.63 1.87 6.35
C HIS A 97 8.49 0.76 5.73
N PRO A 98 8.63 -0.39 6.39
CA PRO A 98 9.48 -1.50 5.93
C PRO A 98 8.76 -2.40 4.91
N GLY A 99 8.28 -1.85 3.81
CA GLY A 99 7.54 -2.56 2.77
C GLY A 99 6.06 -2.79 3.07
N ILE A 100 5.60 -2.54 4.31
CA ILE A 100 4.19 -2.66 4.73
C ILE A 100 3.80 -1.43 5.52
N ASP A 101 2.79 -0.71 5.04
CA ASP A 101 2.16 0.37 5.80
C ASP A 101 1.05 -0.15 6.71
N TRP A 102 1.40 -0.56 7.94
CA TRP A 102 0.42 -1.03 8.92
C TRP A 102 -0.61 0.05 9.32
N ARG A 103 -0.22 1.34 9.27
CA ARG A 103 -1.15 2.45 9.56
C ARG A 103 -2.17 2.64 8.44
N GLY A 104 -1.74 2.50 7.18
CA GLY A 104 -2.64 2.47 6.02
C GLY A 104 -3.57 1.26 6.08
N ALA A 105 -3.02 0.08 6.34
CA ALA A 105 -3.79 -1.15 6.47
C ALA A 105 -4.88 -1.09 7.56
N LEU A 106 -4.63 -0.43 8.69
CA LEU A 106 -5.63 -0.22 9.74
C LEU A 106 -6.72 0.81 9.35
N ARG A 107 -6.42 1.74 8.44
CA ARG A 107 -7.39 2.74 7.95
C ARG A 107 -8.22 2.25 6.77
N ALA A 108 -7.71 1.30 5.98
CA ALA A 108 -8.37 0.81 4.78
C ALA A 108 -9.83 0.34 5.02
N PRO A 109 -10.17 -0.39 6.12
CA PRO A 109 -11.56 -0.76 6.41
C PRO A 109 -12.47 0.45 6.65
N LEU A 110 -11.94 1.54 7.23
CA LEU A 110 -12.72 2.79 7.42
C LEU A 110 -13.01 3.46 6.08
N GLY A 111 -12.08 3.36 5.12
CA GLY A 111 -12.28 3.86 3.76
C GLY A 111 -13.48 3.23 3.08
N VAL A 112 -13.65 1.91 3.22
CA VAL A 112 -14.82 1.19 2.69
C VAL A 112 -16.13 1.72 3.28
N VAL A 113 -16.15 2.01 4.59
CA VAL A 113 -17.35 2.51 5.29
C VAL A 113 -17.71 3.93 4.85
N VAL A 114 -16.72 4.79 4.58
CA VAL A 114 -16.95 6.20 4.17
C VAL A 114 -16.93 6.40 2.66
N GLY A 115 -16.84 5.33 1.86
CA GLY A 115 -16.83 5.39 0.40
C GLY A 115 -15.61 6.11 -0.19
N ARG A 116 -14.47 6.12 0.52
CA ARG A 116 -13.21 6.72 0.08
C ARG A 116 -12.11 5.67 0.02
N ASP A 117 -11.31 5.72 -1.04
CA ASP A 117 -10.07 4.93 -1.09
C ASP A 117 -9.04 5.57 -0.15
N LEU A 118 -8.85 4.99 1.01
CA LEU A 118 -7.87 5.46 2.01
C LEU A 118 -6.49 4.80 1.83
N GLY A 119 -6.30 4.06 0.73
CA GLY A 119 -5.08 3.33 0.45
C GLY A 119 -4.78 2.25 1.51
N GLY A 120 -4.24 1.14 1.12
CA GLY A 120 -3.89 0.07 2.06
C GLY A 120 -2.77 -0.83 1.55
N SER A 121 -2.49 -0.78 0.26
CA SER A 121 -1.38 -1.49 -0.38
C SER A 121 -0.20 -0.55 -0.58
N THR A 122 1.00 -1.03 -0.32
CA THR A 122 2.24 -0.30 -0.60
C THR A 122 2.71 -0.55 -2.03
N ILE A 123 3.59 0.31 -2.54
CA ILE A 123 4.27 0.12 -3.83
C ILE A 123 5.01 -1.22 -3.85
N GLN A 124 5.68 -1.59 -2.75
CA GLN A 124 6.39 -2.86 -2.63
C GLN A 124 5.44 -4.07 -2.74
N GLN A 125 4.24 -4.00 -2.14
CA GLN A 125 3.24 -5.06 -2.24
C GLN A 125 2.68 -5.17 -3.67
N GLN A 126 2.46 -4.05 -4.32
CA GLN A 126 2.00 -4.03 -5.71
C GLN A 126 3.07 -4.59 -6.64
N LEU A 127 4.33 -4.17 -6.50
CA LEU A 127 5.47 -4.71 -7.25
C LEU A 127 5.63 -6.21 -7.03
N ALA A 128 5.54 -6.68 -5.78
CA ALA A 128 5.59 -8.10 -5.44
C ALA A 128 4.52 -8.90 -6.18
N ARG A 129 3.29 -8.41 -6.24
CA ARG A 129 2.21 -9.07 -6.98
C ARG A 129 2.48 -9.15 -8.48
N VAL A 130 2.98 -8.06 -9.05
CA VAL A 130 3.29 -8.00 -10.49
C VAL A 130 4.42 -8.95 -10.87
N LEU A 131 5.48 -9.03 -10.07
CA LEU A 131 6.69 -9.77 -10.42
C LEU A 131 6.70 -11.25 -9.98
N TYR A 132 5.97 -11.59 -8.92
CA TYR A 132 6.06 -12.91 -8.28
C TYR A 132 4.72 -13.66 -8.19
N GLU A 133 3.60 -12.97 -8.46
CA GLU A 133 2.25 -13.54 -8.35
C GLU A 133 1.43 -13.34 -9.65
N ASP A 134 2.08 -12.98 -10.75
CA ASP A 134 1.44 -12.71 -12.06
C ASP A 134 0.20 -11.79 -11.98
N GLY A 135 0.22 -10.85 -11.03
CA GLY A 135 -0.89 -9.94 -10.76
C GLY A 135 -2.07 -10.57 -10.00
N ALA A 136 -1.95 -11.80 -9.51
CA ALA A 136 -3.01 -12.49 -8.77
C ALA A 136 -3.48 -11.69 -7.55
N ILE A 137 -4.80 -11.72 -7.29
CA ILE A 137 -5.45 -10.97 -6.22
C ILE A 137 -6.15 -11.88 -5.19
N ASP A 138 -5.98 -13.20 -5.29
CA ASP A 138 -6.51 -14.14 -4.31
C ASP A 138 -5.87 -13.94 -2.92
N PRO A 139 -6.51 -14.42 -1.83
CA PRO A 139 -6.01 -14.22 -0.47
C PRO A 139 -4.60 -14.77 -0.23
N GLY A 140 -4.23 -15.88 -0.91
CA GLY A 140 -2.90 -16.48 -0.82
C GLY A 140 -1.83 -15.59 -1.44
N ALA A 141 -2.05 -15.11 -2.66
CA ALA A 141 -1.18 -14.16 -3.35
C ALA A 141 -1.02 -12.87 -2.55
N ARG A 142 -2.12 -12.35 -1.98
CA ARG A 142 -2.06 -11.17 -1.08
C ARG A 142 -1.20 -11.42 0.14
N ALA A 143 -1.33 -12.57 0.79
CA ALA A 143 -0.51 -12.93 1.96
C ALA A 143 0.98 -13.07 1.58
N ARG A 144 1.29 -13.72 0.45
CA ARG A 144 2.67 -13.84 -0.03
C ARG A 144 3.26 -12.48 -0.42
N SER A 145 2.46 -11.61 -1.05
CA SER A 145 2.91 -10.26 -1.41
C SER A 145 3.31 -9.39 -0.22
N VAL A 146 2.71 -9.61 0.96
CA VAL A 146 3.11 -8.96 2.22
C VAL A 146 4.54 -9.35 2.60
N VAL A 147 4.87 -10.63 2.53
CA VAL A 147 6.22 -11.13 2.85
C VAL A 147 7.24 -10.67 1.80
N LEU A 148 6.88 -10.79 0.53
CA LEU A 148 7.72 -10.35 -0.59
C LEU A 148 7.99 -8.84 -0.56
N ALA A 149 7.02 -8.04 -0.16
CA ALA A 149 7.18 -6.59 0.00
C ALA A 149 8.25 -6.24 1.03
N VAL A 150 8.28 -6.94 2.18
CA VAL A 150 9.33 -6.76 3.19
C VAL A 150 10.69 -7.23 2.67
N LYS A 151 10.73 -8.30 1.87
CA LYS A 151 11.97 -8.76 1.23
C LYS A 151 12.48 -7.73 0.22
N LEU A 152 11.61 -7.19 -0.63
CA LEU A 152 11.93 -6.15 -1.61
C LEU A 152 12.49 -4.91 -0.94
N ASP A 153 11.81 -4.40 0.08
CA ASP A 153 12.22 -3.22 0.85
C ASP A 153 13.61 -3.38 1.48
N ARG A 154 13.93 -4.59 1.96
CA ARG A 154 15.25 -4.89 2.54
C ARG A 154 16.38 -5.07 1.52
N ALA A 155 16.03 -5.49 0.31
CA ALA A 155 17.02 -5.83 -0.72
C ALA A 155 17.35 -4.66 -1.65
N TRP A 156 16.43 -3.70 -1.81
CA TRP A 156 16.49 -2.67 -2.83
C TRP A 156 16.26 -1.28 -2.20
N ARG A 157 16.92 -0.26 -2.76
CA ARG A 157 16.71 1.14 -2.36
C ARG A 157 15.38 1.66 -2.91
N ASP A 158 14.78 2.62 -2.23
CA ASP A 158 13.50 3.24 -2.60
C ASP A 158 13.43 3.67 -4.08
N GLU A 159 14.47 4.34 -4.57
CA GLU A 159 14.54 4.77 -5.96
C GLU A 159 14.53 3.59 -6.96
N GLN A 160 15.21 2.49 -6.62
CA GLN A 160 15.21 1.28 -7.45
C GLN A 160 13.83 0.60 -7.44
N LEU A 161 13.19 0.53 -6.27
CA LEU A 161 11.84 -0.03 -6.13
C LEU A 161 10.83 0.78 -6.95
N LEU A 162 10.91 2.11 -6.89
CA LEU A 162 10.00 2.99 -7.61
C LEU A 162 10.21 2.87 -9.13
N ARG A 163 11.47 2.81 -9.58
CA ARG A 163 11.81 2.57 -10.99
C ARG A 163 11.28 1.22 -11.48
N MET A 164 11.59 0.14 -10.74
CA MET A 164 11.10 -1.20 -11.06
C MET A 164 9.57 -1.24 -11.13
N TYR A 165 8.89 -0.53 -10.23
CA TYR A 165 7.43 -0.45 -10.25
C TYR A 165 6.91 0.24 -11.50
N LEU A 166 7.42 1.43 -11.81
CA LEU A 166 7.02 2.21 -12.99
C LEU A 166 7.31 1.47 -14.31
N ASP A 167 8.37 0.66 -14.34
CA ASP A 167 8.70 -0.18 -15.49
C ASP A 167 7.80 -1.44 -15.57
N ALA A 168 7.39 -2.00 -14.44
CA ALA A 168 6.65 -3.26 -14.41
C ALA A 168 5.14 -3.13 -14.63
N VAL A 169 4.54 -1.96 -14.31
CA VAL A 169 3.09 -1.80 -14.35
C VAL A 169 2.55 -1.62 -15.76
N TYR A 170 1.30 -2.07 -15.93
CA TYR A 170 0.52 -1.87 -17.13
C TYR A 170 -0.27 -0.57 -17.03
N PHE A 171 -0.21 0.26 -18.07
CA PHE A 171 -0.86 1.57 -18.15
C PHE A 171 -2.08 1.60 -19.09
N GLY A 172 -2.55 0.46 -19.54
CA GLY A 172 -3.64 0.41 -20.53
C GLY A 172 -3.13 0.48 -21.97
N HIS A 173 -4.02 0.28 -22.93
CA HIS A 173 -3.78 0.42 -24.37
C HIS A 173 -2.58 -0.37 -24.93
N GLY A 174 -2.21 -1.47 -24.25
CA GLY A 174 -1.03 -2.26 -24.60
C GLY A 174 0.30 -1.74 -24.05
N PHE A 175 0.31 -0.61 -23.31
CA PHE A 175 1.53 -0.01 -22.81
C PHE A 175 1.96 -0.61 -21.48
N TYR A 176 3.11 -1.26 -21.47
CA TYR A 176 3.80 -1.75 -20.30
C TYR A 176 5.02 -0.87 -20.01
N GLY A 177 5.12 -0.39 -18.78
CA GLY A 177 6.14 0.55 -18.35
C GLY A 177 5.83 2.01 -18.68
N VAL A 178 6.35 2.89 -17.82
CA VAL A 178 6.11 4.34 -17.88
C VAL A 178 6.62 4.98 -19.18
N GLN A 179 7.71 4.45 -19.75
CA GLN A 179 8.26 4.96 -21.00
C GLN A 179 7.29 4.75 -22.16
N ALA A 180 6.84 3.52 -22.37
CA ALA A 180 5.92 3.18 -23.45
C ALA A 180 4.57 3.92 -23.29
N ALA A 181 4.12 4.08 -22.05
CA ALA A 181 2.87 4.77 -21.78
C ALA A 181 2.97 6.29 -22.03
N ALA A 182 4.04 6.94 -21.61
CA ALA A 182 4.26 8.38 -21.84
C ALA A 182 4.37 8.69 -23.34
N GLU A 183 5.17 7.92 -24.06
CA GLU A 183 5.34 8.05 -25.51
C GLU A 183 4.03 7.72 -26.26
N GLY A 184 3.35 6.63 -25.87
CA GLY A 184 2.13 6.18 -26.54
C GLY A 184 0.94 7.12 -26.34
N TYR A 185 0.72 7.62 -25.14
CA TYR A 185 -0.39 8.53 -24.88
C TYR A 185 -0.11 9.98 -25.24
N PHE A 186 1.14 10.47 -25.05
CA PHE A 186 1.45 11.89 -25.14
C PHE A 186 2.55 12.24 -26.14
N GLY A 187 3.24 11.26 -26.73
CA GLY A 187 4.34 11.49 -27.65
C GLY A 187 5.59 12.10 -26.96
N LEU A 188 5.69 12.02 -25.64
CA LEU A 188 6.73 12.63 -24.84
C LEU A 188 7.46 11.58 -23.99
N PRO A 189 8.76 11.74 -23.74
CA PRO A 189 9.44 10.93 -22.75
C PRO A 189 8.90 11.26 -21.33
N PRO A 190 8.92 10.31 -20.37
CA PRO A 190 8.34 10.51 -19.05
C PRO A 190 8.89 11.72 -18.27
N ALA A 191 10.15 12.10 -18.49
CA ALA A 191 10.79 13.24 -17.85
C ALA A 191 10.22 14.59 -18.29
N GLU A 192 9.63 14.65 -19.48
CA GLU A 192 9.07 15.88 -20.07
C GLU A 192 7.58 16.07 -19.78
N LEU A 193 6.92 15.07 -19.17
CA LEU A 193 5.50 15.18 -18.84
C LEU A 193 5.22 16.35 -17.89
N GLY A 194 4.24 17.18 -18.26
CA GLY A 194 3.64 18.17 -17.36
C GLY A 194 2.78 17.50 -16.27
N TRP A 195 2.31 18.29 -15.33
CA TRP A 195 1.43 17.78 -14.27
C TRP A 195 0.13 17.18 -14.79
N ALA A 196 -0.48 17.79 -15.82
CA ALA A 196 -1.71 17.28 -16.40
C ALA A 196 -1.52 15.85 -16.93
N GLN A 197 -0.47 15.61 -17.71
CA GLN A 197 -0.16 14.28 -18.27
C GLN A 197 0.28 13.28 -17.19
N ALA A 198 1.16 13.69 -16.26
CA ALA A 198 1.65 12.83 -15.20
C ALA A 198 0.51 12.34 -14.28
N THR A 199 -0.45 13.21 -13.97
CA THR A 199 -1.59 12.84 -13.11
C THR A 199 -2.60 11.94 -13.81
N VAL A 200 -2.83 12.12 -15.12
CA VAL A 200 -3.61 11.17 -15.93
C VAL A 200 -2.92 9.82 -15.97
N LEU A 201 -1.62 9.79 -16.29
CA LEU A 201 -0.85 8.55 -16.38
C LEU A 201 -0.90 7.75 -15.07
N VAL A 202 -0.67 8.41 -13.94
CA VAL A 202 -0.78 7.77 -12.62
C VAL A 202 -2.20 7.29 -12.32
N GLY A 203 -3.20 8.02 -12.78
CA GLY A 203 -4.60 7.60 -12.66
C GLY A 203 -4.90 6.23 -13.25
N LEU A 204 -4.20 5.87 -14.34
CA LEU A 204 -4.37 4.58 -15.02
C LEU A 204 -3.97 3.37 -14.18
N VAL A 205 -3.01 3.53 -13.28
CA VAL A 205 -2.41 2.41 -12.52
C VAL A 205 -3.46 1.58 -11.77
N GLN A 206 -4.50 2.20 -11.26
CA GLN A 206 -5.56 1.51 -10.49
C GLN A 206 -6.42 0.59 -11.36
N ALA A 207 -6.83 1.07 -12.54
CA ALA A 207 -7.70 0.33 -13.46
C ALA A 207 -7.45 0.79 -14.92
N PRO A 208 -6.35 0.34 -15.54
CA PRO A 208 -5.85 0.89 -16.80
C PRO A 208 -6.86 0.90 -17.93
N SER A 209 -7.65 -0.17 -18.08
CA SER A 209 -8.66 -0.25 -19.13
C SER A 209 -9.92 0.59 -18.84
N ALA A 210 -10.26 0.79 -17.56
CA ALA A 210 -11.42 1.58 -17.17
C ALA A 210 -11.17 3.09 -17.26
N TYR A 211 -9.93 3.51 -17.04
CA TYR A 211 -9.52 4.92 -17.05
C TYR A 211 -8.73 5.30 -18.30
N ASP A 212 -8.73 4.47 -19.36
CA ASP A 212 -8.06 4.76 -20.62
C ASP A 212 -8.56 6.10 -21.19
N PRO A 213 -7.71 7.14 -21.30
CA PRO A 213 -8.14 8.46 -21.75
C PRO A 213 -8.57 8.51 -23.21
N LEU A 214 -8.16 7.54 -24.02
CA LEU A 214 -8.56 7.42 -25.41
C LEU A 214 -9.96 6.78 -25.54
N ALA A 215 -10.32 5.87 -24.64
CA ALA A 215 -11.59 5.17 -24.66
C ALA A 215 -12.65 5.80 -23.73
N HIS A 216 -12.22 6.30 -22.56
CA HIS A 216 -13.09 6.76 -21.48
C HIS A 216 -12.61 8.09 -20.87
N PRO A 217 -12.56 9.19 -21.65
CA PRO A 217 -11.97 10.46 -21.20
C PRO A 217 -12.63 11.04 -19.96
N GLU A 218 -13.94 10.84 -19.77
CA GLU A 218 -14.65 11.32 -18.57
C GLU A 218 -14.22 10.57 -17.30
N LEU A 219 -14.03 9.25 -17.40
CA LEU A 219 -13.56 8.45 -16.27
C LEU A 219 -12.08 8.76 -15.97
N ALA A 220 -11.28 8.98 -17.01
CA ALA A 220 -9.90 9.44 -16.85
C ALA A 220 -9.82 10.79 -16.14
N ALA A 221 -10.68 11.76 -16.52
CA ALA A 221 -10.74 13.07 -15.87
C ALA A 221 -11.17 12.97 -14.38
N ALA A 222 -12.17 12.14 -14.08
CA ALA A 222 -12.59 11.90 -12.70
C ALA A 222 -11.47 11.26 -11.87
N ARG A 223 -10.70 10.34 -12.47
CA ARG A 223 -9.55 9.71 -11.80
C ARG A 223 -8.39 10.69 -11.65
N GLN A 224 -8.10 11.52 -12.65
CA GLN A 224 -7.13 12.62 -12.56
C GLN A 224 -7.46 13.57 -11.41
N ALA A 225 -8.72 13.98 -11.26
CA ALA A 225 -9.16 14.83 -10.15
C ALA A 225 -8.83 14.20 -8.79
N HIS A 226 -9.04 12.87 -8.65
CA HIS A 226 -8.64 12.15 -7.44
C HIS A 226 -7.11 12.22 -7.19
N VAL A 227 -6.29 12.02 -8.23
CA VAL A 227 -4.82 12.13 -8.11
C VAL A 227 -4.40 13.53 -7.68
N LEU A 228 -5.01 14.55 -8.28
CA LEU A 228 -4.77 15.97 -7.93
C LEU A 228 -5.18 16.27 -6.48
N ASP A 229 -6.32 15.76 -6.02
CA ASP A 229 -6.74 15.87 -4.62
C ASP A 229 -5.71 15.25 -3.68
N ARG A 230 -5.15 14.09 -4.04
CA ARG A 230 -4.11 13.45 -3.23
C ARG A 230 -2.83 14.28 -3.17
N LEU A 231 -2.41 14.91 -4.27
CA LEU A 231 -1.26 15.81 -4.31
C LEU A 231 -1.47 17.05 -3.42
N VAL A 232 -2.71 17.57 -3.34
CA VAL A 232 -3.07 18.65 -2.42
C VAL A 232 -3.06 18.14 -0.96
N ASP A 233 -3.61 16.97 -0.69
CA ASP A 233 -3.67 16.39 0.66
C ASP A 233 -2.27 16.18 1.28
N VAL A 234 -1.26 15.85 0.44
CA VAL A 234 0.13 15.68 0.90
C VAL A 234 0.95 16.97 0.82
N GLY A 235 0.38 18.07 0.33
CA GLY A 235 1.01 19.39 0.28
C GLY A 235 1.98 19.60 -0.90
N THR A 236 1.94 18.73 -1.92
CA THR A 236 2.77 18.89 -3.14
C THR A 236 2.23 20.00 -4.04
N LEU A 237 0.91 20.14 -4.12
CA LEU A 237 0.22 21.18 -4.89
C LEU A 237 -0.71 21.98 -3.99
N THR A 238 -0.95 23.24 -4.36
CA THR A 238 -2.05 24.00 -3.79
C THR A 238 -3.39 23.62 -4.46
N ARG A 239 -4.51 23.95 -3.82
CA ARG A 239 -5.84 23.76 -4.44
C ARG A 239 -6.01 24.57 -5.72
N ALA A 240 -5.39 25.75 -5.80
CA ALA A 240 -5.41 26.58 -7.00
C ALA A 240 -4.63 25.94 -8.15
N ASP A 241 -3.42 25.40 -7.87
CA ASP A 241 -2.61 24.70 -8.86
C ASP A 241 -3.33 23.45 -9.38
N ALA A 242 -3.93 22.65 -8.50
CA ALA A 242 -4.70 21.48 -8.88
C ALA A 242 -5.90 21.84 -9.79
N GLY A 243 -6.59 22.95 -9.50
CA GLY A 243 -7.67 23.45 -10.35
C GLY A 243 -7.19 23.91 -11.73
N ALA A 244 -6.04 24.58 -11.80
CA ALA A 244 -5.43 25.02 -13.06
C ALA A 244 -5.01 23.79 -13.90
N ILE A 245 -4.32 22.82 -13.29
CA ILE A 245 -3.86 21.58 -13.94
C ILE A 245 -5.03 20.77 -14.47
N ALA A 246 -6.14 20.67 -13.72
CA ALA A 246 -7.34 19.95 -14.16
C ALA A 246 -7.98 20.55 -15.40
N ALA A 247 -7.77 21.85 -15.66
CA ALA A 247 -8.27 22.55 -16.84
C ALA A 247 -7.30 22.51 -18.04
N GLU A 248 -6.08 22.03 -17.86
CA GLU A 248 -5.10 21.92 -18.92
C GLU A 248 -5.45 20.76 -19.87
N PRO A 249 -5.29 20.93 -21.19
CA PRO A 249 -5.47 19.84 -22.15
C PRO A 249 -4.35 18.80 -21.97
N TRP A 250 -4.69 17.52 -22.12
CA TRP A 250 -3.72 16.43 -21.95
C TRP A 250 -2.79 16.27 -23.16
N HIS A 251 -3.14 16.83 -24.32
CA HIS A 251 -2.40 16.68 -25.57
C HIS A 251 -2.12 15.21 -25.93
N LEU A 252 -3.20 14.39 -25.91
CA LEU A 252 -3.10 13.00 -26.32
C LEU A 252 -2.68 12.92 -27.79
N THR A 253 -1.71 12.04 -28.07
CA THR A 253 -1.41 11.62 -29.44
C THR A 253 -2.57 10.75 -29.89
N ALA A 254 -3.27 11.14 -30.97
CA ALA A 254 -4.29 10.29 -31.55
C ALA A 254 -3.65 8.95 -31.92
N GLY A 255 -4.20 7.84 -31.38
CA GLY A 255 -3.84 6.49 -31.76
C GLY A 255 -4.21 6.20 -33.23
#